data_6f7f1de9b676af3ecc43b63ede6f84b1
#
_entry.id   6f7f1de9b676af3ecc43b63ede6f84b1
#
_cell.length_a   1.000
_cell.length_b   1.000
_cell.length_c   1.000
_cell.angle_alpha   90.00
_cell.angle_beta   90.00
_cell.angle_gamma   90.00
#
_symmetry.space_group_name_H-M   'P 1'
#
loop_
_entity.id
_entity.type
_entity.pdbx_description
1 polymer ?
#
loop_
_entity_poly.entity_id
_entity_poly.type
_entity_poly.pdbx_seq_one_letter_code
_entity_poly.pdbx_strand_id
1 'polypeptide(L)'
;MQLIFPVGLILIIVLWGIFSPASLGTISHIAMAAITKNFGWLYLWVVLGLVLFSAFLAFSRYGNLKLGKDDDEPEFSLPAWFAMLFAAGMGIGLVFWGVAEPLSHFTQGPPGTIARTPEAANTAMRYSFFHWGLHPWAVYSIVALAIAFFQYRRQSVALISESTKSLPWQPVKRMSGLFNGLAVIATAFGVATSLGMGAMQINGGLAAVFGLTVNKYMQVGIIVVATALFIGSAVSGVARGVKWLSSINMMVAALLALMVFLLGPTVVIIDTFTNTLGSYMSELVRMSLRMTPFRDSEWVGEWTVFYWAWWLSWSPFVGLFIARVSHGRTIREFIVGTVVAPSIAAFIWFSVFGGTALHMEIWQGVPIAASAKADLSMALFTTVSYTHLTLPTIYSV
;
A
#
# COMPACT_ATOMS: atom_id res chain seq x y z
N MET A 1 6.15 -20.69 -23.89
CA MET A 1 4.69 -20.56 -24.13
C MET A 1 3.96 -19.83 -22.98
N GLN A 2 4.30 -20.06 -21.70
CA GLN A 2 3.58 -19.48 -20.54
C GLN A 2 3.69 -17.93 -20.42
N LEU A 3 4.72 -17.30 -20.97
CA LEU A 3 4.90 -15.84 -20.93
C LEU A 3 4.34 -15.09 -22.16
N ILE A 4 4.11 -15.78 -23.27
CA ILE A 4 3.69 -15.13 -24.53
C ILE A 4 2.31 -14.47 -24.35
N PHE A 5 1.36 -15.18 -23.75
CA PHE A 5 0.02 -14.65 -23.54
C PHE A 5 0.00 -13.43 -22.58
N PRO A 6 0.61 -13.49 -21.37
CA PRO A 6 0.66 -12.33 -20.48
C PRO A 6 1.34 -11.12 -21.12
N VAL A 7 2.49 -11.32 -21.75
CA VAL A 7 3.23 -10.23 -22.41
C VAL A 7 2.44 -9.65 -23.57
N GLY A 8 1.80 -10.49 -24.39
CA GLY A 8 0.94 -10.03 -25.49
C GLY A 8 -0.22 -9.18 -24.98
N LEU A 9 -0.90 -9.62 -23.92
CA LEU A 9 -1.99 -8.86 -23.32
C LEU A 9 -1.52 -7.50 -22.74
N ILE A 10 -0.39 -7.49 -22.04
CA ILE A 10 0.20 -6.25 -21.52
C ILE A 10 0.49 -5.29 -22.66
N LEU A 11 1.12 -5.76 -23.75
CA LEU A 11 1.43 -4.92 -24.91
C LEU A 11 0.17 -4.37 -25.57
N ILE A 12 -0.89 -5.16 -25.71
CA ILE A 12 -2.19 -4.69 -26.25
C ILE A 12 -2.74 -3.55 -25.39
N ILE A 13 -2.76 -3.71 -24.08
CA ILE A 13 -3.28 -2.68 -23.17
C ILE A 13 -2.41 -1.43 -23.18
N VAL A 14 -1.08 -1.58 -23.23
CA VAL A 14 -0.13 -0.45 -23.34
C VAL A 14 -0.36 0.31 -24.64
N LEU A 15 -0.46 -0.38 -25.77
CA LEU A 15 -0.74 0.25 -27.06
C LEU A 15 -2.10 0.94 -27.04
N TRP A 16 -3.12 0.31 -26.48
CA TRP A 16 -4.44 0.94 -26.30
C TRP A 16 -4.34 2.22 -25.47
N GLY A 17 -3.60 2.21 -24.35
CA GLY A 17 -3.38 3.40 -23.53
C GLY A 17 -2.64 4.53 -24.26
N ILE A 18 -1.69 4.19 -25.14
CA ILE A 18 -0.95 5.17 -25.96
C ILE A 18 -1.86 5.79 -27.03
N PHE A 19 -2.60 4.97 -27.78
CA PHE A 19 -3.39 5.44 -28.92
C PHE A 19 -4.77 5.98 -28.55
N SER A 20 -5.37 5.49 -27.46
CA SER A 20 -6.71 5.90 -27.03
C SER A 20 -6.87 5.87 -25.52
N PRO A 21 -6.17 6.76 -24.77
CA PRO A 21 -6.19 6.78 -23.29
C PRO A 21 -7.60 7.01 -22.73
N ALA A 22 -8.40 7.86 -23.36
CA ALA A 22 -9.79 8.12 -22.94
C ALA A 22 -10.67 6.86 -23.03
N SER A 23 -10.56 6.09 -24.12
CA SER A 23 -11.31 4.85 -24.29
C SER A 23 -10.88 3.81 -23.25
N LEU A 24 -9.57 3.64 -23.02
CA LEU A 24 -9.05 2.73 -21.99
C LEU A 24 -9.57 3.15 -20.60
N GLY A 25 -9.54 4.44 -20.27
CA GLY A 25 -10.05 4.98 -19.01
C GLY A 25 -11.54 4.66 -18.82
N THR A 26 -12.36 4.93 -19.82
CA THR A 26 -13.81 4.64 -19.78
C THR A 26 -14.10 3.16 -19.57
N ILE A 27 -13.46 2.29 -20.35
CA ILE A 27 -13.67 0.83 -20.24
C ILE A 27 -13.17 0.31 -18.87
N SER A 28 -12.02 0.80 -18.40
CA SER A 28 -11.49 0.42 -17.08
C SER A 28 -12.45 0.85 -15.94
N HIS A 29 -13.03 2.04 -16.04
CA HIS A 29 -14.01 2.53 -15.07
C HIS A 29 -15.29 1.68 -15.08
N ILE A 30 -15.84 1.36 -16.27
CA ILE A 30 -17.01 0.48 -16.42
C ILE A 30 -16.71 -0.91 -15.85
N ALA A 31 -15.56 -1.48 -16.17
CA ALA A 31 -15.15 -2.79 -15.67
C ALA A 31 -15.01 -2.79 -14.16
N MET A 32 -14.36 -1.76 -13.59
CA MET A 32 -14.22 -1.61 -12.14
C MET A 32 -15.57 -1.50 -11.45
N ALA A 33 -16.48 -0.65 -11.95
CA ALA A 33 -17.83 -0.50 -11.41
C ALA A 33 -18.61 -1.83 -11.46
N ALA A 34 -18.51 -2.57 -12.57
CA ALA A 34 -19.15 -3.87 -12.68
C ALA A 34 -18.57 -4.91 -11.70
N ILE A 35 -17.24 -4.94 -11.52
CA ILE A 35 -16.57 -5.85 -10.58
C ILE A 35 -16.96 -5.49 -9.13
N THR A 36 -16.89 -4.24 -8.75
CA THR A 36 -17.20 -3.80 -7.38
C THR A 36 -18.67 -4.03 -7.04
N LYS A 37 -19.58 -3.77 -7.98
CA LYS A 37 -21.01 -3.98 -7.80
C LYS A 37 -21.36 -5.46 -7.61
N ASN A 38 -20.77 -6.36 -8.40
CA ASN A 38 -21.16 -7.78 -8.40
C ASN A 38 -20.32 -8.62 -7.42
N PHE A 39 -19.07 -8.28 -7.20
CA PHE A 39 -18.10 -9.07 -6.44
C PHE A 39 -17.50 -8.33 -5.23
N GLY A 40 -17.89 -7.09 -4.94
CA GLY A 40 -17.33 -6.33 -3.82
C GLY A 40 -17.44 -7.10 -2.48
N TRP A 41 -18.57 -7.78 -2.25
CA TRP A 41 -18.75 -8.63 -1.07
C TRP A 41 -17.72 -9.76 -0.98
N LEU A 42 -17.32 -10.33 -2.12
CA LEU A 42 -16.34 -11.41 -2.16
C LEU A 42 -14.95 -10.93 -1.74
N TYR A 43 -14.55 -9.73 -2.20
CA TYR A 43 -13.29 -9.11 -1.76
C TYR A 43 -13.24 -8.93 -0.25
N LEU A 44 -14.34 -8.45 0.36
CA LEU A 44 -14.41 -8.26 1.81
C LEU A 44 -14.26 -9.58 2.55
N TRP A 45 -14.99 -10.62 2.15
CA TRP A 45 -14.89 -11.95 2.78
C TRP A 45 -13.51 -12.59 2.61
N VAL A 46 -12.93 -12.50 1.40
CA VAL A 46 -11.60 -13.07 1.13
C VAL A 46 -10.54 -12.39 1.99
N VAL A 47 -10.52 -11.06 2.03
CA VAL A 47 -9.48 -10.34 2.76
C VAL A 47 -9.64 -10.51 4.27
N LEU A 48 -10.86 -10.49 4.80
CA LEU A 48 -11.09 -10.83 6.21
C LEU A 48 -10.68 -12.28 6.50
N GLY A 49 -10.99 -13.21 5.60
CA GLY A 49 -10.55 -14.61 5.72
C GLY A 49 -9.03 -14.74 5.80
N LEU A 50 -8.28 -13.94 5.02
CA LEU A 50 -6.82 -13.93 5.09
C LEU A 50 -6.30 -13.36 6.41
N VAL A 51 -6.95 -12.34 6.98
CA VAL A 51 -6.63 -11.82 8.33
C VAL A 51 -6.84 -12.89 9.40
N LEU A 52 -8.01 -13.54 9.39
CA LEU A 52 -8.33 -14.60 10.35
C LEU A 52 -7.42 -15.81 10.19
N PHE A 53 -7.09 -16.17 8.96
CA PHE A 53 -6.18 -17.27 8.67
C PHE A 53 -4.74 -16.95 9.11
N SER A 54 -4.28 -15.73 8.93
CA SER A 54 -2.99 -15.26 9.46
C SER A 54 -2.95 -15.38 10.99
N ALA A 55 -4.00 -14.91 11.67
CA ALA A 55 -4.10 -15.04 13.11
C ALA A 55 -4.12 -16.50 13.55
N PHE A 56 -4.92 -17.35 12.88
CA PHE A 56 -4.95 -18.80 13.16
C PHE A 56 -3.55 -19.43 13.04
N LEU A 57 -2.83 -19.16 11.97
CA LEU A 57 -1.47 -19.71 11.78
C LEU A 57 -0.50 -19.22 12.85
N ALA A 58 -0.53 -17.94 13.20
CA ALA A 58 0.36 -17.35 14.20
C ALA A 58 0.14 -17.94 15.61
N PHE A 59 -1.13 -18.16 16.00
CA PHE A 59 -1.46 -18.63 17.35
C PHE A 59 -1.60 -20.15 17.46
N SER A 60 -1.63 -20.89 16.35
CA SER A 60 -1.73 -22.35 16.35
C SER A 60 -0.34 -23.00 16.50
N ARG A 61 -0.36 -24.34 16.60
CA ARG A 61 0.86 -25.18 16.56
C ARG A 61 1.69 -24.99 15.30
N TYR A 62 1.06 -24.61 14.21
CA TYR A 62 1.75 -24.35 12.92
C TYR A 62 2.68 -23.14 12.98
N GLY A 63 2.44 -22.22 13.90
CA GLY A 63 3.31 -21.07 14.13
C GLY A 63 4.76 -21.40 14.47
N ASN A 64 5.04 -22.58 14.98
CA ASN A 64 6.38 -23.02 15.33
C ASN A 64 7.16 -23.64 14.16
N LEU A 65 6.52 -23.89 13.02
CA LEU A 65 7.21 -24.43 11.84
C LEU A 65 8.14 -23.37 11.25
N LYS A 66 9.37 -23.79 10.91
CA LYS A 66 10.35 -22.93 10.24
C LYS A 66 10.13 -22.89 8.72
N LEU A 67 10.37 -21.73 8.14
CA LEU A 67 10.43 -21.50 6.69
C LEU A 67 11.83 -21.94 6.19
N GLY A 68 12.05 -23.24 6.17
CA GLY A 68 13.31 -23.91 5.91
C GLY A 68 13.34 -25.29 6.55
N LYS A 69 14.51 -25.83 6.78
CA LYS A 69 14.72 -27.02 7.59
C LYS A 69 14.57 -26.69 9.08
N ASP A 70 14.45 -27.68 9.93
CA ASP A 70 14.24 -27.45 11.38
C ASP A 70 15.47 -26.84 12.06
N ASP A 71 16.67 -27.08 11.51
CA ASP A 71 17.95 -26.55 11.94
C ASP A 71 18.37 -25.23 11.27
N ASP A 72 17.64 -24.76 10.25
CA ASP A 72 17.96 -23.50 9.58
C ASP A 72 17.83 -22.31 10.54
N GLU A 73 18.80 -21.39 10.49
CA GLU A 73 18.77 -20.12 11.20
C GLU A 73 18.33 -18.99 10.27
N PRO A 74 17.72 -17.91 10.80
CA PRO A 74 17.34 -16.76 10.01
C PRO A 74 18.55 -16.13 9.29
N GLU A 75 18.45 -15.92 7.97
CA GLU A 75 19.51 -15.33 7.14
C GLU A 75 19.84 -13.88 7.56
N PHE A 76 18.85 -13.16 8.11
CA PHE A 76 18.99 -11.76 8.51
C PHE A 76 18.65 -11.58 10.00
N SER A 77 19.39 -10.68 10.67
CA SER A 77 19.04 -10.27 12.04
C SER A 77 17.65 -9.62 12.08
N LEU A 78 16.99 -9.64 13.23
CA LEU A 78 15.63 -9.10 13.38
C LEU A 78 15.51 -7.63 12.96
N PRO A 79 16.42 -6.71 13.34
CA PRO A 79 16.36 -5.32 12.89
C PRO A 79 16.54 -5.15 11.36
N ALA A 80 17.47 -5.92 10.76
CA ALA A 80 17.69 -5.87 9.31
C ALA A 80 16.48 -6.40 8.55
N TRP A 81 15.84 -7.46 9.03
CA TRP A 81 14.64 -8.01 8.45
C TRP A 81 13.47 -7.02 8.51
N PHE A 82 13.22 -6.39 9.66
CA PHE A 82 12.22 -5.33 9.76
C PHE A 82 12.51 -4.16 8.82
N ALA A 83 13.75 -3.69 8.73
CA ALA A 83 14.11 -2.63 7.80
C ALA A 83 13.79 -3.01 6.35
N MET A 84 14.01 -4.26 5.94
CA MET A 84 13.65 -4.76 4.60
C MET A 84 12.12 -4.86 4.41
N LEU A 85 11.37 -5.32 5.42
CA LEU A 85 9.90 -5.33 5.37
C LEU A 85 9.34 -3.92 5.23
N PHE A 86 9.86 -2.96 6.00
CA PHE A 86 9.48 -1.56 5.88
C PHE A 86 9.81 -0.99 4.50
N ALA A 87 10.99 -1.28 3.96
CA ALA A 87 11.37 -0.83 2.62
C ALA A 87 10.42 -1.35 1.52
N ALA A 88 9.87 -2.56 1.70
CA ALA A 88 8.86 -3.11 0.79
C ALA A 88 7.48 -2.43 0.94
N GLY A 89 7.14 -1.97 2.14
CA GLY A 89 5.84 -1.40 2.47
C GLY A 89 5.77 0.13 2.43
N MET A 90 6.88 0.79 2.74
CA MET A 90 7.00 2.26 2.72
C MET A 90 7.33 2.76 1.31
N GLY A 91 6.52 2.33 0.36
CA GLY A 91 6.63 2.76 -1.03
C GLY A 91 5.94 4.09 -1.30
N ILE A 92 5.98 4.49 -2.57
CA ILE A 92 5.36 5.74 -3.05
C ILE A 92 3.86 5.84 -2.70
N GLY A 93 3.16 4.70 -2.61
CA GLY A 93 1.76 4.67 -2.21
C GLY A 93 1.53 5.30 -0.83
N LEU A 94 2.32 4.94 0.18
CA LEU A 94 2.18 5.49 1.52
C LEU A 94 2.53 6.98 1.57
N VAL A 95 3.55 7.41 0.83
CA VAL A 95 3.94 8.83 0.73
C VAL A 95 2.84 9.64 0.05
N PHE A 96 2.29 9.12 -1.05
CA PHE A 96 1.22 9.78 -1.81
C PHE A 96 -0.08 9.87 -1.00
N TRP A 97 -0.53 8.74 -0.43
CA TRP A 97 -1.82 8.64 0.23
C TRP A 97 -1.81 9.09 1.70
N GLY A 98 -0.65 9.28 2.31
CA GLY A 98 -0.54 9.65 3.73
C GLY A 98 -1.28 10.93 4.14
N VAL A 99 -1.43 11.86 3.20
CA VAL A 99 -2.25 13.08 3.35
C VAL A 99 -3.49 13.01 2.46
N ALA A 100 -3.32 12.55 1.21
CA ALA A 100 -4.36 12.59 0.20
C ALA A 100 -5.60 11.78 0.59
N GLU A 101 -5.43 10.58 1.17
CA GLU A 101 -6.56 9.72 1.54
C GLU A 101 -7.36 10.28 2.72
N PRO A 102 -6.76 10.65 3.88
CA PRO A 102 -7.52 11.29 4.96
C PRO A 102 -8.31 12.52 4.52
N LEU A 103 -7.73 13.38 3.68
CA LEU A 103 -8.42 14.56 3.15
C LEU A 103 -9.54 14.19 2.17
N SER A 104 -9.33 13.19 1.32
CA SER A 104 -10.38 12.71 0.40
C SER A 104 -11.57 12.15 1.17
N HIS A 105 -11.31 11.33 2.18
CA HIS A 105 -12.34 10.79 3.05
C HIS A 105 -13.06 11.88 3.84
N PHE A 106 -12.34 12.85 4.37
CA PHE A 106 -12.92 14.00 5.07
C PHE A 106 -13.85 14.82 4.18
N THR A 107 -13.46 15.06 2.93
CA THR A 107 -14.23 15.88 1.99
C THR A 107 -15.38 15.14 1.31
N GLN A 108 -15.28 13.83 1.12
CA GLN A 108 -16.31 13.00 0.49
C GLN A 108 -17.33 12.48 1.52
N GLY A 109 -16.93 12.26 2.78
CA GLY A 109 -17.71 11.65 3.83
C GLY A 109 -17.84 10.13 3.66
N PRO A 110 -17.05 9.32 4.45
CA PRO A 110 -17.24 7.87 4.47
C PRO A 110 -18.66 7.47 4.84
N PRO A 111 -19.12 6.24 4.52
CA PRO A 111 -20.48 5.84 4.76
C PRO A 111 -20.94 6.05 6.21
N GLY A 112 -22.01 6.82 6.38
CA GLY A 112 -22.60 7.14 7.69
C GLY A 112 -22.05 8.41 8.34
N THR A 113 -21.23 9.19 7.66
CA THR A 113 -20.74 10.49 8.12
C THR A 113 -21.15 11.62 7.20
N ILE A 114 -21.27 12.82 7.75
CA ILE A 114 -21.45 14.06 6.97
C ILE A 114 -20.05 14.59 6.68
N ALA A 115 -19.78 14.88 5.40
CA ALA A 115 -18.49 15.41 4.96
C ALA A 115 -18.11 16.71 5.69
N ARG A 116 -16.81 16.94 5.89
CA ARG A 116 -16.23 18.14 6.48
C ARG A 116 -16.67 18.41 7.93
N THR A 117 -16.99 17.35 8.69
CA THR A 117 -17.26 17.41 10.11
C THR A 117 -16.12 16.77 10.93
N PRO A 118 -15.97 17.07 12.23
CA PRO A 118 -15.00 16.37 13.08
C PRO A 118 -15.19 14.86 13.08
N GLU A 119 -16.44 14.38 12.99
CA GLU A 119 -16.81 12.97 12.82
C GLU A 119 -16.24 12.39 11.53
N ALA A 120 -16.33 13.14 10.42
CA ALA A 120 -15.75 12.72 9.15
C ALA A 120 -14.24 12.63 9.23
N ALA A 121 -13.57 13.53 9.96
CA ALA A 121 -12.11 13.47 10.17
C ALA A 121 -11.69 12.22 10.97
N ASN A 122 -12.37 11.93 12.07
CA ASN A 122 -12.14 10.72 12.86
C ASN A 122 -12.36 9.45 12.02
N THR A 123 -13.44 9.42 11.23
CA THR A 123 -13.75 8.28 10.37
C THR A 123 -12.77 8.19 9.20
N ALA A 124 -12.33 9.31 8.62
CA ALA A 124 -11.31 9.35 7.59
C ALA A 124 -10.00 8.71 8.05
N MET A 125 -9.50 9.10 9.22
CA MET A 125 -8.30 8.52 9.82
C MET A 125 -8.47 7.02 10.08
N ARG A 126 -9.63 6.60 10.60
CA ARG A 126 -9.93 5.19 10.88
C ARG A 126 -9.94 4.34 9.60
N TYR A 127 -10.50 4.85 8.49
CA TYR A 127 -10.46 4.15 7.22
C TYR A 127 -9.05 4.12 6.61
N SER A 128 -8.27 5.18 6.77
CA SER A 128 -6.86 5.17 6.37
C SER A 128 -6.07 4.08 7.12
N PHE A 129 -6.28 3.93 8.44
CA PHE A 129 -5.70 2.81 9.20
C PHE A 129 -6.21 1.46 8.69
N PHE A 130 -7.47 1.36 8.32
CA PHE A 130 -8.07 0.13 7.82
C PHE A 130 -7.50 -0.28 6.46
N HIS A 131 -7.34 0.66 5.53
CA HIS A 131 -6.84 0.40 4.20
C HIS A 131 -5.34 0.08 4.15
N TRP A 132 -4.56 0.52 5.15
CA TRP A 132 -3.11 0.38 5.20
C TRP A 132 -2.58 -0.46 6.38
N GLY A 133 -3.47 -0.98 7.21
CA GLY A 133 -3.15 -1.75 8.40
C GLY A 133 -3.16 -3.26 8.19
N LEU A 134 -3.82 -3.98 9.12
CA LEU A 134 -3.75 -5.45 9.18
C LEU A 134 -4.19 -6.16 7.90
N HIS A 135 -5.19 -5.64 7.19
CA HIS A 135 -5.78 -6.28 6.02
C HIS A 135 -4.81 -6.41 4.85
N PRO A 136 -4.21 -5.33 4.30
CA PRO A 136 -3.24 -5.46 3.21
C PRO A 136 -2.03 -6.30 3.60
N TRP A 137 -1.54 -6.15 4.83
CA TRP A 137 -0.40 -6.92 5.29
C TRP A 137 -0.70 -8.40 5.47
N ALA A 138 -1.93 -8.77 5.85
CA ALA A 138 -2.37 -10.15 5.86
C ALA A 138 -2.43 -10.74 4.44
N VAL A 139 -2.89 -9.97 3.43
CA VAL A 139 -2.86 -10.38 2.03
C VAL A 139 -1.43 -10.70 1.59
N TYR A 140 -0.50 -9.78 1.82
CA TYR A 140 0.91 -9.98 1.47
C TYR A 140 1.55 -11.13 2.25
N SER A 141 1.26 -11.21 3.55
CA SER A 141 1.81 -12.25 4.44
C SER A 141 1.41 -13.65 3.99
N ILE A 142 0.15 -13.89 3.67
CA ILE A 142 -0.30 -15.24 3.27
C ILE A 142 0.27 -15.64 1.91
N VAL A 143 0.32 -14.74 0.94
CA VAL A 143 0.94 -15.04 -0.36
C VAL A 143 2.44 -15.30 -0.21
N ALA A 144 3.14 -14.46 0.55
CA ALA A 144 4.56 -14.62 0.85
C ALA A 144 4.85 -15.90 1.64
N LEU A 145 3.99 -16.24 2.62
CA LEU A 145 4.10 -17.47 3.40
C LEU A 145 3.96 -18.70 2.50
N ALA A 146 2.99 -18.70 1.60
CA ALA A 146 2.82 -19.79 0.65
C ALA A 146 4.08 -19.97 -0.21
N ILE A 147 4.59 -18.88 -0.80
CA ILE A 147 5.83 -18.93 -1.60
C ILE A 147 7.01 -19.43 -0.77
N ALA A 148 7.24 -18.87 0.43
CA ALA A 148 8.35 -19.25 1.29
C ALA A 148 8.26 -20.71 1.75
N PHE A 149 7.08 -21.18 2.13
CA PHE A 149 6.85 -22.56 2.54
C PHE A 149 7.17 -23.55 1.42
N PHE A 150 6.65 -23.33 0.22
CA PHE A 150 6.93 -24.22 -0.92
C PHE A 150 8.40 -24.12 -1.35
N GLN A 151 8.97 -22.93 -1.39
CA GLN A 151 10.36 -22.74 -1.77
C GLN A 151 11.34 -23.37 -0.77
N TYR A 152 11.22 -23.06 0.50
CA TYR A 152 12.24 -23.44 1.49
C TYR A 152 11.93 -24.76 2.20
N ARG A 153 10.66 -25.00 2.57
CA ARG A 153 10.29 -26.25 3.26
C ARG A 153 10.06 -27.41 2.30
N ARG A 154 9.54 -27.15 1.09
CA ARG A 154 9.25 -28.16 0.06
C ARG A 154 10.29 -28.19 -1.06
N GLN A 155 11.27 -27.28 -1.04
CA GLN A 155 12.34 -27.16 -2.04
C GLN A 155 11.82 -27.06 -3.49
N SER A 156 10.69 -26.39 -3.66
CA SER A 156 10.08 -26.11 -4.95
C SER A 156 10.56 -24.78 -5.52
N VAL A 157 10.23 -24.49 -6.76
CA VAL A 157 10.50 -23.19 -7.39
C VAL A 157 9.64 -22.11 -6.72
N ALA A 158 10.17 -20.89 -6.59
CA ALA A 158 9.48 -19.74 -6.02
C ALA A 158 8.39 -19.20 -6.96
N LEU A 159 7.34 -19.97 -7.19
CA LEU A 159 6.19 -19.61 -8.03
C LEU A 159 4.90 -19.80 -7.25
N ILE A 160 3.94 -18.90 -7.46
CA ILE A 160 2.60 -19.01 -6.85
C ILE A 160 1.92 -20.31 -7.24
N SER A 161 2.13 -20.76 -8.48
CA SER A 161 1.56 -22.02 -8.96
C SER A 161 2.02 -23.27 -8.22
N GLU A 162 3.14 -23.23 -7.50
CA GLU A 162 3.60 -24.38 -6.70
C GLU A 162 2.61 -24.70 -5.57
N SER A 163 2.03 -23.68 -4.95
CA SER A 163 0.98 -23.87 -3.94
C SER A 163 -0.25 -24.57 -4.51
N THR A 164 -0.59 -24.30 -5.76
CA THR A 164 -1.77 -24.89 -6.40
C THR A 164 -1.53 -26.33 -6.87
N LYS A 165 -0.29 -26.71 -7.18
CA LYS A 165 0.05 -28.08 -7.58
C LYS A 165 -0.17 -29.11 -6.48
N SER A 166 -0.07 -28.70 -5.23
CA SER A 166 -0.26 -29.57 -4.05
C SER A 166 -1.73 -29.80 -3.68
N LEU A 167 -2.66 -29.02 -4.25
CA LEU A 167 -4.08 -29.19 -4.00
C LEU A 167 -4.62 -30.50 -4.62
N PRO A 168 -5.61 -31.15 -4.00
CA PRO A 168 -6.17 -32.41 -4.50
C PRO A 168 -6.98 -32.23 -5.80
N TRP A 169 -7.38 -31.02 -6.14
CA TRP A 169 -8.27 -30.71 -7.27
C TRP A 169 -7.51 -30.60 -8.60
N GLN A 170 -7.70 -31.60 -9.45
CA GLN A 170 -7.06 -31.66 -10.77
C GLN A 170 -7.34 -30.44 -11.66
N PRO A 171 -8.54 -29.83 -11.70
CA PRO A 171 -8.77 -28.62 -12.48
C PRO A 171 -7.84 -27.47 -12.08
N VAL A 172 -7.64 -27.25 -10.77
CA VAL A 172 -6.78 -26.17 -10.25
C VAL A 172 -5.31 -26.42 -10.60
N LYS A 173 -4.85 -27.66 -10.55
CA LYS A 173 -3.49 -28.01 -11.01
C LYS A 173 -3.26 -27.65 -12.47
N ARG A 174 -4.25 -27.90 -13.34
CA ARG A 174 -4.17 -27.57 -14.78
C ARG A 174 -4.12 -26.07 -15.04
N MET A 175 -4.65 -25.26 -14.11
CA MET A 175 -4.65 -23.79 -14.19
C MET A 175 -3.35 -23.15 -13.67
N SER A 176 -2.34 -23.92 -13.27
CA SER A 176 -1.08 -23.39 -12.71
C SER A 176 -0.40 -22.36 -13.64
N GLY A 177 -0.40 -22.59 -14.95
CA GLY A 177 0.11 -21.64 -15.94
C GLY A 177 -0.69 -20.34 -16.02
N LEU A 178 -2.02 -20.42 -15.84
CA LEU A 178 -2.89 -19.24 -15.77
C LEU A 178 -2.56 -18.39 -14.52
N PHE A 179 -2.39 -19.01 -13.36
CA PHE A 179 -2.03 -18.26 -12.13
C PHE A 179 -0.69 -17.54 -12.25
N ASN A 180 0.33 -18.17 -12.87
CA ASN A 180 1.60 -17.50 -13.14
C ASN A 180 1.42 -16.36 -14.15
N GLY A 181 0.62 -16.56 -15.20
CA GLY A 181 0.32 -15.50 -16.17
C GLY A 181 -0.41 -14.31 -15.55
N LEU A 182 -1.41 -14.54 -14.70
CA LEU A 182 -2.12 -13.52 -13.97
C LEU A 182 -1.19 -12.77 -13.00
N ALA A 183 -0.29 -13.48 -12.33
CA ALA A 183 0.71 -12.86 -11.45
C ALA A 183 1.65 -11.92 -12.22
N VAL A 184 2.08 -12.28 -13.43
CA VAL A 184 2.90 -11.43 -14.31
C VAL A 184 2.13 -10.17 -14.72
N ILE A 185 0.88 -10.32 -15.16
CA ILE A 185 0.01 -9.20 -15.56
C ILE A 185 -0.21 -8.26 -14.37
N ALA A 186 -0.62 -8.80 -13.23
CA ALA A 186 -0.87 -8.05 -12.01
C ALA A 186 0.37 -7.28 -11.53
N THR A 187 1.54 -7.93 -11.53
CA THR A 187 2.82 -7.30 -11.20
C THR A 187 3.15 -6.15 -12.15
N ALA A 188 3.01 -6.36 -13.46
CA ALA A 188 3.33 -5.34 -14.46
C ALA A 188 2.46 -4.07 -14.29
N PHE A 189 1.14 -4.25 -14.13
CA PHE A 189 0.23 -3.12 -13.91
C PHE A 189 0.41 -2.48 -12.53
N GLY A 190 0.68 -3.27 -11.50
CA GLY A 190 0.99 -2.75 -10.16
C GLY A 190 2.24 -1.86 -10.18
N VAL A 191 3.34 -2.32 -10.79
CA VAL A 191 4.58 -1.52 -10.94
C VAL A 191 4.32 -0.26 -11.76
N ALA A 192 3.59 -0.37 -12.88
CA ALA A 192 3.25 0.78 -13.71
C ALA A 192 2.43 1.84 -12.95
N THR A 193 1.45 1.42 -12.15
CA THR A 193 0.63 2.30 -11.30
C THR A 193 1.50 3.04 -10.28
N SER A 194 2.37 2.33 -9.57
CA SER A 194 3.25 2.95 -8.58
C SER A 194 4.27 3.89 -9.19
N LEU A 195 4.85 3.51 -10.34
CA LEU A 195 5.79 4.38 -11.05
C LEU A 195 5.09 5.65 -11.56
N GLY A 196 3.85 5.53 -12.04
CA GLY A 196 3.02 6.66 -12.44
C GLY A 196 2.70 7.61 -11.28
N MET A 197 2.21 7.10 -10.15
CA MET A 197 1.99 7.89 -8.95
C MET A 197 3.27 8.55 -8.45
N GLY A 198 4.40 7.82 -8.48
CA GLY A 198 5.71 8.37 -8.12
C GLY A 198 6.13 9.53 -9.02
N ALA A 199 5.93 9.40 -10.31
CA ALA A 199 6.25 10.47 -11.25
C ALA A 199 5.37 11.71 -11.03
N MET A 200 4.07 11.53 -10.75
CA MET A 200 3.16 12.62 -10.38
C MET A 200 3.60 13.30 -9.08
N GLN A 201 3.92 12.52 -8.06
CA GLN A 201 4.38 13.03 -6.75
C GLN A 201 5.69 13.82 -6.88
N ILE A 202 6.68 13.30 -7.61
CA ILE A 202 7.95 13.99 -7.84
C ILE A 202 7.72 15.27 -8.64
N ASN A 203 6.89 15.22 -9.70
CA ASN A 203 6.59 16.42 -10.50
C ASN A 203 5.86 17.49 -9.66
N GLY A 204 4.88 17.10 -8.83
CA GLY A 204 4.22 18.01 -7.87
C GLY A 204 5.22 18.63 -6.89
N GLY A 205 6.13 17.82 -6.33
CA GLY A 205 7.20 18.31 -5.44
C GLY A 205 8.16 19.30 -6.13
N LEU A 206 8.58 19.00 -7.35
CA LEU A 206 9.41 19.92 -8.15
C LEU A 206 8.68 21.22 -8.48
N ALA A 207 7.37 21.16 -8.71
CA ALA A 207 6.55 22.35 -8.88
C ALA A 207 6.47 23.18 -7.60
N ALA A 208 6.24 22.53 -6.46
CA ALA A 208 6.13 23.19 -5.16
C ALA A 208 7.44 23.90 -4.73
N VAL A 209 8.59 23.25 -4.96
CA VAL A 209 9.89 23.74 -4.46
C VAL A 209 10.59 24.66 -5.47
N PHE A 210 10.54 24.34 -6.75
CA PHE A 210 11.29 25.03 -7.80
C PHE A 210 10.44 25.79 -8.82
N GLY A 211 9.09 25.78 -8.66
CA GLY A 211 8.18 26.44 -9.58
C GLY A 211 8.12 25.79 -10.97
N LEU A 212 8.52 24.51 -11.09
CA LEU A 212 8.47 23.81 -12.37
C LEU A 212 7.05 23.45 -12.77
N THR A 213 6.78 23.37 -14.07
CA THR A 213 5.44 23.04 -14.57
C THR A 213 5.07 21.58 -14.34
N VAL A 214 3.82 21.35 -13.88
CA VAL A 214 3.26 19.99 -13.82
C VAL A 214 2.73 19.63 -15.20
N ASN A 215 3.39 18.69 -15.87
CA ASN A 215 2.98 18.23 -17.19
C ASN A 215 3.46 16.81 -17.51
N LYS A 216 2.81 16.20 -18.52
CA LYS A 216 3.12 14.81 -18.92
C LYS A 216 4.56 14.59 -19.40
N TYR A 217 5.20 15.58 -20.00
CA TYR A 217 6.58 15.43 -20.51
C TYR A 217 7.59 15.36 -19.36
N MET A 218 7.38 16.18 -18.31
CA MET A 218 8.17 16.10 -17.08
C MET A 218 7.99 14.74 -16.40
N GLN A 219 6.75 14.24 -16.30
CA GLN A 219 6.46 12.93 -15.71
C GLN A 219 7.13 11.80 -16.50
N VAL A 220 7.08 11.84 -17.84
CA VAL A 220 7.81 10.86 -18.69
C VAL A 220 9.32 10.94 -18.45
N GLY A 221 9.89 12.15 -18.37
CA GLY A 221 11.30 12.33 -18.05
C GLY A 221 11.68 11.72 -16.69
N ILE A 222 10.85 11.94 -15.66
CA ILE A 222 11.02 11.36 -14.32
C ILE A 222 10.96 9.82 -14.39
N ILE A 223 10.00 9.24 -15.13
CA ILE A 223 9.89 7.80 -15.33
C ILE A 223 11.15 7.23 -16.00
N VAL A 224 11.67 7.87 -17.03
CA VAL A 224 12.89 7.44 -17.73
C VAL A 224 14.08 7.44 -16.77
N VAL A 225 14.28 8.52 -16.01
CA VAL A 225 15.38 8.64 -15.03
C VAL A 225 15.23 7.58 -13.93
N ALA A 226 14.03 7.41 -13.35
CA ALA A 226 13.76 6.41 -12.32
C ALA A 226 14.03 4.99 -12.85
N THR A 227 13.57 4.69 -14.07
CA THR A 227 13.80 3.39 -14.71
C THR A 227 15.30 3.13 -14.94
N ALA A 228 16.06 4.12 -15.40
CA ALA A 228 17.50 4.01 -15.56
C ALA A 228 18.21 3.73 -14.23
N LEU A 229 17.79 4.41 -13.14
CA LEU A 229 18.32 4.18 -11.80
C LEU A 229 17.99 2.77 -11.29
N PHE A 230 16.77 2.26 -11.52
CA PHE A 230 16.39 0.90 -11.17
C PHE A 230 17.19 -0.16 -11.92
N ILE A 231 17.37 0.03 -13.23
CA ILE A 231 18.18 -0.88 -14.04
C ILE A 231 19.62 -0.86 -13.56
N GLY A 232 20.21 0.33 -13.36
CA GLY A 232 21.57 0.48 -12.84
C GLY A 232 21.76 -0.19 -11.47
N SER A 233 20.77 -0.01 -10.56
CA SER A 233 20.76 -0.66 -9.26
C SER A 233 20.65 -2.19 -9.37
N ALA A 234 19.81 -2.70 -10.27
CA ALA A 234 19.61 -4.13 -10.47
C ALA A 234 20.89 -4.78 -11.08
N VAL A 235 21.54 -4.13 -12.02
CA VAL A 235 22.77 -4.62 -12.65
C VAL A 235 23.96 -4.59 -11.69
N SER A 236 24.03 -3.61 -10.77
CA SER A 236 25.09 -3.52 -9.76
C SER A 236 24.99 -4.58 -8.64
N GLY A 237 23.92 -5.36 -8.62
CA GLY A 237 23.67 -6.43 -7.68
C GLY A 237 22.75 -6.04 -6.52
N VAL A 238 21.77 -6.91 -6.29
CA VAL A 238 20.68 -6.72 -5.30
C VAL A 238 21.21 -6.46 -3.88
N ALA A 239 22.33 -7.10 -3.51
CA ALA A 239 22.89 -7.02 -2.15
C ALA A 239 23.49 -5.65 -1.79
N ARG A 240 23.96 -4.87 -2.76
CA ARG A 240 24.60 -3.57 -2.51
C ARG A 240 23.71 -2.39 -2.91
N GLY A 241 23.23 -2.35 -4.15
CA GLY A 241 22.47 -1.20 -4.68
C GLY A 241 21.11 -1.05 -4.01
N VAL A 242 20.32 -2.12 -3.96
CA VAL A 242 18.97 -2.09 -3.39
C VAL A 242 19.00 -1.81 -1.88
N LYS A 243 19.91 -2.47 -1.13
CA LYS A 243 20.05 -2.26 0.31
C LYS A 243 20.41 -0.81 0.66
N TRP A 244 21.37 -0.23 -0.06
CA TRP A 244 21.82 1.15 0.21
C TRP A 244 20.72 2.17 -0.11
N LEU A 245 20.07 2.04 -1.27
CA LEU A 245 18.99 2.92 -1.69
C LEU A 245 17.76 2.81 -0.75
N SER A 246 17.40 1.60 -0.35
CA SER A 246 16.33 1.38 0.63
C SER A 246 16.63 1.99 1.99
N SER A 247 17.88 1.88 2.47
CA SER A 247 18.29 2.46 3.75
C SER A 247 18.22 3.99 3.73
N ILE A 248 18.67 4.63 2.64
CA ILE A 248 18.54 6.08 2.46
C ILE A 248 17.09 6.50 2.42
N ASN A 249 16.25 5.82 1.64
CA ASN A 249 14.83 6.11 1.55
C ASN A 249 14.17 6.05 2.92
N MET A 250 14.44 5.01 3.70
CA MET A 250 13.91 4.86 5.06
C MET A 250 14.39 5.96 6.00
N MET A 251 15.66 6.33 5.91
CA MET A 251 16.22 7.41 6.73
C MET A 251 15.57 8.75 6.39
N VAL A 252 15.42 9.07 5.11
CA VAL A 252 14.76 10.31 4.65
C VAL A 252 13.30 10.34 5.09
N ALA A 253 12.56 9.23 4.91
CA ALA A 253 11.18 9.14 5.36
C ALA A 253 11.03 9.31 6.88
N ALA A 254 11.90 8.67 7.67
CA ALA A 254 11.91 8.80 9.12
C ALA A 254 12.26 10.23 9.57
N LEU A 255 13.24 10.87 8.93
CA LEU A 255 13.61 12.27 9.22
C LEU A 255 12.46 13.22 8.88
N LEU A 256 11.79 13.03 7.75
CA LEU A 256 10.63 13.82 7.37
C LEU A 256 9.48 13.67 8.38
N ALA A 257 9.18 12.44 8.77
CA ALA A 257 8.14 12.17 9.77
C ALA A 257 8.50 12.78 11.14
N LEU A 258 9.76 12.63 11.57
CA LEU A 258 10.25 13.21 12.82
C LEU A 258 10.19 14.74 12.80
N MET A 259 10.54 15.35 11.67
CA MET A 259 10.47 16.78 11.49
C MET A 259 9.02 17.29 11.62
N VAL A 260 8.07 16.68 10.93
CA VAL A 260 6.64 17.05 11.04
C VAL A 260 6.11 16.79 12.46
N PHE A 261 6.55 15.71 13.09
CA PHE A 261 6.17 15.40 14.48
C PHE A 261 6.67 16.45 15.48
N LEU A 262 7.92 16.89 15.37
CA LEU A 262 8.54 17.83 16.31
C LEU A 262 8.13 19.30 16.05
N LEU A 263 7.95 19.67 14.78
CA LEU A 263 7.62 21.04 14.40
C LEU A 263 6.11 21.29 14.20
N GLY A 264 5.35 20.22 14.05
CA GLY A 264 3.90 20.26 13.90
C GLY A 264 3.14 20.14 15.22
N PRO A 265 1.84 19.88 15.18
CA PRO A 265 0.99 19.78 16.36
C PRO A 265 1.20 18.43 17.08
N THR A 266 2.34 18.24 17.75
CA THR A 266 2.78 16.96 18.37
C THR A 266 1.68 16.30 19.21
N VAL A 267 1.00 17.07 20.09
CA VAL A 267 -0.07 16.52 20.94
C VAL A 267 -1.23 16.01 20.08
N VAL A 268 -1.65 16.77 19.07
CA VAL A 268 -2.73 16.36 18.16
C VAL A 268 -2.35 15.08 17.39
N ILE A 269 -1.09 14.94 17.00
CA ILE A 269 -0.59 13.73 16.32
C ILE A 269 -0.73 12.50 17.24
N ILE A 270 -0.34 12.64 18.51
CA ILE A 270 -0.44 11.58 19.53
C ILE A 270 -1.91 11.25 19.81
N ASP A 271 -2.75 12.26 19.98
CA ASP A 271 -4.18 12.10 20.20
C ASP A 271 -4.85 11.42 19.00
N THR A 272 -4.48 11.84 17.78
CA THR A 272 -4.98 11.23 16.56
C THR A 272 -4.60 9.77 16.48
N PHE A 273 -3.34 9.40 16.73
CA PHE A 273 -2.89 8.00 16.77
C PHE A 273 -3.70 7.19 17.80
N THR A 274 -3.80 7.70 19.02
CA THR A 274 -4.46 7.01 20.13
C THR A 274 -5.95 6.79 19.87
N ASN A 275 -6.66 7.85 19.50
CA ASN A 275 -8.10 7.80 19.18
C ASN A 275 -8.39 6.92 17.97
N THR A 276 -7.58 7.05 16.92
CA THR A 276 -7.77 6.28 15.68
C THR A 276 -7.48 4.80 15.89
N LEU A 277 -6.43 4.45 16.65
CA LEU A 277 -6.14 3.06 16.99
C LEU A 277 -7.28 2.42 17.78
N GLY A 278 -7.79 3.10 18.80
CA GLY A 278 -8.93 2.63 19.59
C GLY A 278 -10.18 2.41 18.74
N SER A 279 -10.54 3.40 17.90
CA SER A 279 -11.70 3.28 17.02
C SER A 279 -11.50 2.26 15.89
N TYR A 280 -10.29 2.10 15.37
CA TYR A 280 -9.95 1.08 14.39
C TYR A 280 -10.14 -0.33 14.96
N MET A 281 -9.63 -0.58 16.17
CA MET A 281 -9.76 -1.89 16.82
C MET A 281 -11.21 -2.22 17.17
N SER A 282 -11.98 -1.26 17.66
CA SER A 282 -13.39 -1.47 18.00
C SER A 282 -14.29 -1.72 16.78
N GLU A 283 -14.00 -1.07 15.66
CA GLU A 283 -14.80 -1.14 14.43
C GLU A 283 -14.23 -2.14 13.38
N LEU A 284 -13.17 -2.87 13.70
CA LEU A 284 -12.43 -3.71 12.77
C LEU A 284 -13.34 -4.69 12.00
N VAL A 285 -14.13 -5.46 12.71
CA VAL A 285 -15.04 -6.47 12.10
C VAL A 285 -16.13 -5.79 11.28
N ARG A 286 -16.69 -4.71 11.80
CA ARG A 286 -17.74 -3.96 11.10
C ARG A 286 -17.23 -3.36 9.79
N MET A 287 -16.04 -2.76 9.78
CA MET A 287 -15.43 -2.22 8.57
C MET A 287 -15.07 -3.33 7.57
N SER A 288 -14.59 -4.48 8.06
CA SER A 288 -14.20 -5.62 7.22
C SER A 288 -15.34 -6.19 6.39
N LEU A 289 -16.59 -6.07 6.86
CA LEU A 289 -17.78 -6.63 6.20
C LEU A 289 -18.78 -5.53 5.82
N ARG A 290 -18.36 -4.27 5.80
CA ARG A 290 -19.25 -3.16 5.54
C ARG A 290 -19.57 -3.04 4.05
N MET A 291 -20.82 -3.33 3.72
CA MET A 291 -21.47 -3.02 2.45
C MET A 291 -22.57 -1.99 2.68
N THR A 292 -23.04 -1.35 1.62
CA THR A 292 -24.11 -0.33 1.68
C THR A 292 -25.32 -0.71 0.82
N PRO A 293 -25.97 -1.88 1.07
CA PRO A 293 -27.01 -2.42 0.17
C PRO A 293 -28.27 -1.54 0.08
N PHE A 294 -28.52 -0.68 1.08
CA PHE A 294 -29.70 0.18 1.16
C PHE A 294 -29.35 1.66 0.99
N ARG A 295 -28.15 1.98 0.49
CA ARG A 295 -27.70 3.33 0.19
C ARG A 295 -27.11 3.36 -1.22
N ASP A 296 -27.44 4.37 -1.96
CA ASP A 296 -26.78 4.67 -3.24
C ASP A 296 -25.44 5.34 -2.96
N SER A 297 -24.42 4.52 -2.66
CA SER A 297 -23.08 4.97 -2.35
C SER A 297 -22.06 4.03 -2.96
N GLU A 298 -21.28 4.52 -3.87
CA GLU A 298 -20.18 3.79 -4.52
C GLU A 298 -18.89 3.81 -3.69
N TRP A 299 -18.86 4.57 -2.59
CA TRP A 299 -17.66 4.82 -1.78
C TRP A 299 -16.93 3.54 -1.36
N VAL A 300 -17.65 2.50 -0.93
CA VAL A 300 -17.03 1.21 -0.53
C VAL A 300 -16.36 0.54 -1.72
N GLY A 301 -16.96 0.62 -2.90
CA GLY A 301 -16.40 0.12 -4.15
C GLY A 301 -15.15 0.88 -4.59
N GLU A 302 -15.24 2.20 -4.57
CA GLU A 302 -14.19 3.10 -5.02
C GLU A 302 -12.96 3.10 -4.09
N TRP A 303 -13.15 2.87 -2.79
CA TRP A 303 -12.10 2.89 -1.80
C TRP A 303 -11.76 1.49 -1.27
N THR A 304 -12.58 0.88 -0.46
CA THR A 304 -12.23 -0.36 0.23
C THR A 304 -12.00 -1.52 -0.75
N VAL A 305 -12.94 -1.74 -1.70
CA VAL A 305 -12.80 -2.83 -2.67
C VAL A 305 -11.67 -2.57 -3.65
N PHE A 306 -11.51 -1.32 -4.08
CA PHE A 306 -10.37 -0.91 -4.91
C PHE A 306 -9.04 -1.20 -4.22
N TYR A 307 -8.88 -0.83 -2.94
CA TYR A 307 -7.67 -1.13 -2.19
C TYR A 307 -7.43 -2.64 -2.07
N TRP A 308 -8.47 -3.43 -1.80
CA TRP A 308 -8.32 -4.89 -1.74
C TRP A 308 -7.88 -5.48 -3.09
N ALA A 309 -8.44 -5.00 -4.18
CA ALA A 309 -8.02 -5.41 -5.51
C ALA A 309 -6.55 -5.01 -5.78
N TRP A 310 -6.15 -3.81 -5.38
CA TRP A 310 -4.78 -3.32 -5.51
C TRP A 310 -3.80 -4.20 -4.71
N TRP A 311 -4.08 -4.43 -3.42
CA TRP A 311 -3.21 -5.26 -2.58
C TRP A 311 -3.11 -6.71 -3.08
N LEU A 312 -4.21 -7.30 -3.52
CA LEU A 312 -4.22 -8.62 -4.11
C LEU A 312 -3.39 -8.68 -5.40
N SER A 313 -3.48 -7.67 -6.25
CA SER A 313 -2.70 -7.61 -7.50
C SER A 313 -1.19 -7.45 -7.24
N TRP A 314 -0.81 -6.72 -6.19
CA TRP A 314 0.59 -6.53 -5.78
C TRP A 314 1.17 -7.73 -5.02
N SER A 315 0.33 -8.55 -4.44
CA SER A 315 0.77 -9.62 -3.53
C SER A 315 1.76 -10.62 -4.15
N PRO A 316 1.73 -10.95 -5.45
CA PRO A 316 2.75 -11.81 -6.05
C PRO A 316 4.17 -11.22 -5.99
N PHE A 317 4.30 -9.94 -6.31
CA PHE A 317 5.58 -9.23 -6.34
C PHE A 317 6.13 -8.99 -4.93
N VAL A 318 5.33 -8.39 -4.07
CA VAL A 318 5.70 -8.12 -2.67
C VAL A 318 5.91 -9.43 -1.91
N GLY A 319 5.06 -10.43 -2.17
CA GLY A 319 5.16 -11.75 -1.56
C GLY A 319 6.47 -12.48 -1.89
N LEU A 320 6.95 -12.41 -3.13
CA LEU A 320 8.26 -12.95 -3.51
C LEU A 320 9.39 -12.29 -2.72
N PHE A 321 9.37 -10.96 -2.58
CA PHE A 321 10.38 -10.24 -1.82
C PHE A 321 10.35 -10.62 -0.33
N ILE A 322 9.16 -10.58 0.30
CA ILE A 322 9.00 -10.95 1.71
C ILE A 322 9.44 -12.39 1.96
N ALA A 323 9.07 -13.33 1.08
CA ALA A 323 9.50 -14.72 1.15
C ALA A 323 11.03 -14.82 1.11
N ARG A 324 11.68 -14.11 0.18
CA ARG A 324 13.14 -14.14 0.00
C ARG A 324 13.93 -13.69 1.24
N VAL A 325 13.43 -12.70 1.96
CA VAL A 325 14.12 -12.16 3.14
C VAL A 325 13.78 -12.89 4.44
N SER A 326 12.87 -13.87 4.39
CA SER A 326 12.32 -14.51 5.60
C SER A 326 12.74 -15.97 5.80
N HIS A 327 13.74 -16.46 5.05
CA HIS A 327 14.29 -17.82 5.24
C HIS A 327 14.73 -18.06 6.68
N GLY A 328 14.47 -19.26 7.21
CA GLY A 328 14.85 -19.68 8.55
C GLY A 328 13.94 -19.20 9.70
N ARG A 329 12.99 -18.28 9.44
CA ARG A 329 12.05 -17.79 10.47
C ARG A 329 10.92 -18.77 10.70
N THR A 330 10.37 -18.75 11.92
CA THR A 330 9.13 -19.47 12.23
C THR A 330 7.93 -18.77 11.57
N ILE A 331 6.87 -19.53 11.26
CA ILE A 331 5.61 -18.97 10.71
C ILE A 331 5.05 -17.87 11.63
N ARG A 332 5.15 -18.06 12.97
CA ARG A 332 4.70 -17.05 13.94
C ARG A 332 5.48 -15.75 13.83
N GLU A 333 6.81 -15.83 13.88
CA GLU A 333 7.67 -14.65 13.69
C GLU A 333 7.39 -13.96 12.36
N PHE A 334 7.27 -14.78 11.30
CA PHE A 334 6.97 -14.28 9.98
C PHE A 334 5.67 -13.50 9.93
N ILE A 335 4.56 -14.09 10.40
CA ILE A 335 3.23 -13.43 10.35
C ILE A 335 3.21 -12.20 11.25
N VAL A 336 3.68 -12.29 12.48
CA VAL A 336 3.69 -11.14 13.40
C VAL A 336 4.54 -10.02 12.82
N GLY A 337 5.72 -10.32 12.31
CA GLY A 337 6.61 -9.32 11.72
C GLY A 337 6.05 -8.69 10.44
N THR A 338 5.45 -9.48 9.55
CA THR A 338 4.95 -8.97 8.26
C THR A 338 3.59 -8.29 8.36
N VAL A 339 2.77 -8.61 9.37
CA VAL A 339 1.44 -8.00 9.54
C VAL A 339 1.48 -6.83 10.52
N VAL A 340 2.04 -7.01 11.72
CA VAL A 340 1.91 -6.01 12.79
C VAL A 340 2.89 -4.85 12.60
N ALA A 341 4.17 -5.14 12.32
CA ALA A 341 5.18 -4.08 12.28
C ALA A 341 4.93 -3.04 11.19
N PRO A 342 4.65 -3.42 9.92
CA PRO A 342 4.32 -2.43 8.90
C PRO A 342 2.99 -1.72 9.13
N SER A 343 1.99 -2.39 9.75
CA SER A 343 0.73 -1.74 10.12
C SER A 343 0.96 -0.60 11.12
N ILE A 344 1.77 -0.83 12.15
CA ILE A 344 2.12 0.22 13.13
C ILE A 344 2.83 1.38 12.45
N ALA A 345 3.78 1.10 11.55
CA ALA A 345 4.48 2.15 10.80
C ALA A 345 3.51 2.97 9.93
N ALA A 346 2.57 2.33 9.25
CA ALA A 346 1.52 3.02 8.49
C ALA A 346 0.63 3.88 9.42
N PHE A 347 0.25 3.38 10.58
CA PHE A 347 -0.55 4.13 11.56
C PHE A 347 0.18 5.38 12.06
N ILE A 348 1.47 5.27 12.38
CA ILE A 348 2.30 6.41 12.75
C ILE A 348 2.36 7.41 11.58
N TRP A 349 2.62 6.94 10.37
CA TRP A 349 2.71 7.77 9.17
C TRP A 349 1.43 8.57 8.92
N PHE A 350 0.28 7.91 8.91
CA PHE A 350 -1.01 8.58 8.73
C PHE A 350 -1.33 9.55 9.86
N SER A 351 -0.98 9.22 11.11
CA SER A 351 -1.19 10.13 12.24
C SER A 351 -0.33 11.38 12.11
N VAL A 352 0.94 11.24 11.72
CA VAL A 352 1.85 12.37 11.54
C VAL A 352 1.38 13.26 10.39
N PHE A 353 1.16 12.71 9.20
CA PHE A 353 0.87 13.51 8.02
C PHE A 353 -0.62 13.81 7.83
N GLY A 354 -1.45 12.78 7.89
CA GLY A 354 -2.90 12.93 7.74
C GLY A 354 -3.55 13.66 8.90
N GLY A 355 -3.14 13.34 10.13
CA GLY A 355 -3.61 14.03 11.34
C GLY A 355 -3.24 15.51 11.33
N THR A 356 -2.00 15.85 10.97
CA THR A 356 -1.54 17.23 10.82
C THR A 356 -2.34 17.98 9.74
N ALA A 357 -2.53 17.36 8.57
CA ALA A 357 -3.28 17.99 7.48
C ALA A 357 -4.74 18.27 7.86
N LEU A 358 -5.42 17.32 8.49
CA LEU A 358 -6.79 17.50 8.97
C LEU A 358 -6.90 18.57 10.05
N HIS A 359 -5.92 18.61 10.97
CA HIS A 359 -5.87 19.66 12.00
C HIS A 359 -5.71 21.04 11.39
N MET A 360 -4.82 21.22 10.42
CA MET A 360 -4.61 22.47 9.72
C MET A 360 -5.86 22.90 8.94
N GLU A 361 -6.51 21.98 8.22
CA GLU A 361 -7.74 22.24 7.46
C GLU A 361 -8.88 22.70 8.38
N ILE A 362 -9.10 22.00 9.52
CA ILE A 362 -10.27 22.21 10.39
C ILE A 362 -10.06 23.39 11.32
N TRP A 363 -8.90 23.52 11.93
CA TRP A 363 -8.68 24.46 13.04
C TRP A 363 -7.82 25.67 12.69
N GLN A 364 -6.97 25.55 11.65
CA GLN A 364 -6.10 26.67 11.25
C GLN A 364 -6.59 27.35 9.95
N GLY A 365 -7.65 26.84 9.33
CA GLY A 365 -8.21 27.41 8.11
C GLY A 365 -7.27 27.32 6.89
N VAL A 366 -6.28 26.45 6.92
CA VAL A 366 -5.37 26.23 5.79
C VAL A 366 -6.07 25.38 4.73
N PRO A 367 -6.26 25.85 3.49
CA PRO A 367 -7.09 25.17 2.49
C PRO A 367 -6.35 23.99 1.81
N ILE A 368 -5.90 23.01 2.60
CA ILE A 368 -5.13 21.84 2.09
C ILE A 368 -6.04 20.97 1.21
N ALA A 369 -7.30 20.79 1.61
CA ALA A 369 -8.25 20.02 0.82
C ALA A 369 -8.54 20.66 -0.55
N ALA A 370 -8.54 21.99 -0.65
CA ALA A 370 -8.68 22.69 -1.93
C ALA A 370 -7.46 22.48 -2.82
N SER A 371 -6.25 22.54 -2.26
CA SER A 371 -5.00 22.24 -2.96
C SER A 371 -4.99 20.80 -3.46
N ALA A 372 -5.35 19.83 -2.60
CA ALA A 372 -5.46 18.42 -2.95
C ALA A 372 -6.52 18.14 -4.03
N LYS A 373 -7.62 18.89 -4.04
CA LYS A 373 -8.65 18.79 -5.09
C LYS A 373 -8.15 19.30 -6.45
N ALA A 374 -7.32 20.33 -6.46
CA ALA A 374 -6.70 20.85 -7.67
C ALA A 374 -5.64 19.91 -8.24
N ASP A 375 -4.78 19.41 -7.37
CA ASP A 375 -3.76 18.40 -7.69
C ASP A 375 -3.46 17.55 -6.44
N LEU A 376 -3.86 16.29 -6.47
CA LEU A 376 -3.72 15.37 -5.34
C LEU A 376 -2.24 15.14 -4.95
N SER A 377 -1.31 15.26 -5.91
CA SER A 377 0.12 15.13 -5.66
C SER A 377 0.71 16.25 -4.80
N MET A 378 0.00 17.38 -4.69
CA MET A 378 0.43 18.54 -3.90
C MET A 378 0.06 18.42 -2.40
N ALA A 379 -0.84 17.53 -2.03
CA ALA A 379 -1.38 17.44 -0.67
C ALA A 379 -0.29 17.33 0.41
N LEU A 380 0.69 16.44 0.22
CA LEU A 380 1.81 16.26 1.15
C LEU A 380 2.69 17.51 1.21
N PHE A 381 3.05 18.07 0.07
CA PHE A 381 3.95 19.24 0.01
C PHE A 381 3.31 20.47 0.64
N THR A 382 2.03 20.70 0.38
CA THR A 382 1.26 21.77 1.04
C THR A 382 1.30 21.60 2.56
N THR A 383 0.97 20.41 3.06
CA THR A 383 0.98 20.14 4.51
C THR A 383 2.35 20.39 5.14
N VAL A 384 3.42 19.86 4.54
CA VAL A 384 4.79 20.03 5.04
C VAL A 384 5.22 21.49 5.00
N SER A 385 4.92 22.22 3.92
CA SER A 385 5.28 23.63 3.79
C SER A 385 4.61 24.49 4.86
N TYR A 386 3.33 24.30 5.12
CA TYR A 386 2.62 25.04 6.16
C TYR A 386 3.08 24.68 7.57
N THR A 387 3.55 23.47 7.83
CA THR A 387 4.14 23.09 9.13
C THR A 387 5.34 23.97 9.51
N HIS A 388 6.10 24.44 8.52
CA HIS A 388 7.28 25.29 8.77
C HIS A 388 6.98 26.78 8.79
N LEU A 389 5.98 27.24 8.03
CA LEU A 389 5.70 28.66 7.86
C LEU A 389 4.86 29.27 9.00
N THR A 390 4.14 28.44 9.76
CA THR A 390 3.22 28.92 10.81
C THR A 390 3.83 28.95 12.21
N LEU A 391 5.00 28.36 12.43
CA LEU A 391 5.65 28.33 13.75
C LEU A 391 6.01 29.71 14.37
N PRO A 392 6.39 30.74 13.61
CA PRO A 392 6.71 32.04 14.19
C PRO A 392 5.50 32.88 14.62
N THR A 393 4.30 32.58 14.12
CA THR A 393 3.12 33.42 14.33
C THR A 393 2.18 32.97 15.45
N ILE A 394 2.30 31.73 15.91
CA ILE A 394 1.41 31.15 16.96
C ILE A 394 1.93 31.44 18.39
N TYR A 395 3.20 31.78 18.54
CA TYR A 395 3.79 32.10 19.86
C TYR A 395 3.85 33.59 20.18
N SER A 396 3.18 34.44 19.42
CA SER A 396 3.11 35.89 19.64
C SER A 396 1.72 36.39 20.03
N VAL A 397 0.97 35.61 20.84
CA VAL A 397 -0.22 36.08 21.55
C VAL A 397 -0.13 35.65 23.01
#